data_d23e682b76af55dfbbefeca5e37e4d66
#
_entry.id   d23e682b76af55dfbbefeca5e37e4d66
#
_cell.length_a   1.000
_cell.length_b   1.000
_cell.length_c   1.000
_cell.angle_alpha   90.00
_cell.angle_beta   90.00
_cell.angle_gamma   90.00
#
_symmetry.space_group_name_H-M   'P 1'
#
loop_
_entity.id
_entity.type
_entity.pdbx_description
1 polymer ?
#
loop_
_entity_poly.entity_id
_entity_poly.type
_entity_poly.pdbx_seq_one_letter_code
_entity_poly.pdbx_strand_id
1 'polypeptide(L)'
;AEAEMDFFFFIFFFYIRYQGEVLQKHPLKQTQIADMQVFFEEHNIPYAFVSEQTIAVSERLPWVEVVLAEILPEHPIDKDYFKKHEVYQMLGFYPQKQDDLVAARAQQSGLKTIRWHEQSVDMLDEQGSKAPGIATAIARLGIDMKDVMAFGDGLNDIEMMQTVGFGVGMGNGRPELKAVVDYICPTVEEDGVFNGLKALGVID
;
A
#
# COMPACT_ATOMS: atom_id res chain seq x y z
N ALA A 1 -29.26 1.00 -0.06
CA ALA A 1 -28.59 0.98 -1.36
C ALA A 1 -27.16 0.55 -1.10
N GLU A 2 -26.77 -0.63 -1.58
CA GLU A 2 -25.35 -1.01 -1.64
C GLU A 2 -24.68 0.00 -2.56
N ALA A 3 -23.70 0.74 -2.02
CA ALA A 3 -22.84 1.55 -2.85
C ALA A 3 -21.98 0.57 -3.66
N GLU A 4 -22.25 0.42 -4.95
CA GLU A 4 -21.34 -0.24 -5.85
C GLU A 4 -20.04 0.56 -5.84
N MET A 5 -18.99 -0.01 -5.26
CA MET A 5 -17.66 0.58 -5.35
C MET A 5 -17.15 0.38 -6.77
N ASP A 6 -17.30 1.40 -7.60
CA ASP A 6 -16.85 1.39 -9.00
C ASP A 6 -15.33 1.40 -9.15
N PHE A 7 -14.59 1.67 -8.06
CA PHE A 7 -13.13 1.72 -8.03
C PHE A 7 -12.54 0.65 -7.12
N PHE A 8 -11.55 -0.06 -7.64
CA PHE A 8 -10.62 -0.85 -6.85
C PHE A 8 -9.22 -0.22 -6.93
N PHE A 9 -8.75 0.29 -5.79
CA PHE A 9 -7.38 0.72 -5.62
C PHE A 9 -6.64 -0.41 -4.92
N PHE A 10 -5.84 -1.16 -5.68
CA PHE A 10 -4.99 -2.19 -5.11
C PHE A 10 -3.56 -1.65 -4.97
N ILE A 11 -2.89 -2.03 -3.87
CA ILE A 11 -1.45 -1.97 -3.76
C ILE A 11 -0.93 -0.53 -3.94
N PHE A 12 -1.18 0.35 -2.96
CA PHE A 12 -0.66 1.73 -2.94
C PHE A 12 -0.84 2.52 -4.24
N PHE A 13 -1.93 2.28 -4.98
CA PHE A 13 -2.21 2.93 -6.28
C PHE A 13 -1.27 2.56 -7.43
N PHE A 14 -0.47 1.51 -7.30
CA PHE A 14 0.32 0.97 -8.42
C PHE A 14 -0.51 0.20 -9.44
N TYR A 15 -1.71 -0.22 -9.04
CA TYR A 15 -2.70 -0.83 -9.90
C TYR A 15 -4.07 -0.21 -9.65
N ILE A 16 -4.65 0.40 -10.68
CA ILE A 16 -5.95 1.07 -10.61
C ILE A 16 -6.87 0.47 -11.66
N ARG A 17 -8.04 0.03 -11.22
CA ARG A 17 -9.07 -0.51 -12.08
C ARG A 17 -10.39 0.23 -11.84
N TYR A 18 -11.10 0.57 -12.90
CA TYR A 18 -12.42 1.19 -12.86
C TYR A 18 -13.36 0.49 -13.82
N GLN A 19 -14.53 0.04 -13.36
CA GLN A 19 -15.56 -0.64 -14.16
C GLN A 19 -14.99 -1.76 -15.08
N GLY A 20 -14.00 -2.50 -14.59
CA GLY A 20 -13.35 -3.57 -15.33
C GLY A 20 -12.17 -3.15 -16.22
N GLU A 21 -11.98 -1.87 -16.48
CA GLU A 21 -10.87 -1.32 -17.25
C GLU A 21 -9.67 -1.00 -16.34
N VAL A 22 -8.47 -1.41 -16.74
CA VAL A 22 -7.22 -1.05 -16.04
C VAL A 22 -6.82 0.34 -16.49
N LEU A 23 -6.88 1.32 -15.57
CA LEU A 23 -6.52 2.70 -15.85
C LEU A 23 -5.03 2.96 -15.72
N GLN A 24 -4.40 2.30 -14.76
CA GLN A 24 -2.97 2.44 -14.49
C GLN A 24 -2.41 1.15 -13.92
N LYS A 25 -1.19 0.82 -14.33
CA LYS A 25 -0.38 -0.21 -13.69
C LYS A 25 1.09 0.21 -13.68
N HIS A 26 1.76 -0.06 -12.58
CA HIS A 26 3.17 0.26 -12.38
C HIS A 26 3.87 -0.92 -11.65
N PRO A 27 4.09 -2.04 -12.37
CA PRO A 27 4.72 -3.20 -11.76
C PRO A 27 6.20 -2.95 -11.47
N LEU A 28 6.72 -3.62 -10.46
CA LEU A 28 8.15 -3.69 -10.20
C LEU A 28 8.88 -4.33 -11.39
N LYS A 29 10.10 -3.88 -11.64
CA LYS A 29 10.95 -4.49 -12.68
C LYS A 29 11.40 -5.87 -12.24
N GLN A 30 11.43 -6.82 -13.14
CA GLN A 30 11.90 -8.19 -12.83
C GLN A 30 13.32 -8.21 -12.27
N THR A 31 14.18 -7.28 -12.70
CA THR A 31 15.54 -7.13 -12.16
C THR A 31 15.54 -6.70 -10.69
N GLN A 32 14.66 -5.77 -10.29
CA GLN A 32 14.52 -5.34 -8.89
C GLN A 32 14.09 -6.51 -8.00
N ILE A 33 13.08 -7.27 -8.49
CA ILE A 33 12.54 -8.44 -7.77
C ILE A 33 13.61 -9.53 -7.64
N ALA A 34 14.28 -9.88 -8.73
CA ALA A 34 15.30 -10.91 -8.73
C ALA A 34 16.49 -10.57 -7.80
N ASP A 35 16.91 -9.32 -7.80
CA ASP A 35 17.95 -8.81 -6.91
C ASP A 35 17.57 -8.96 -5.42
N MET A 36 16.34 -8.60 -5.07
CA MET A 36 15.84 -8.73 -3.70
C MET A 36 15.60 -10.18 -3.32
N GLN A 37 15.12 -11.01 -4.25
CA GLN A 37 14.95 -12.45 -4.03
C GLN A 37 16.29 -13.12 -3.62
N VAL A 38 17.34 -12.88 -4.39
CA VAL A 38 18.69 -13.43 -4.08
C VAL A 38 19.13 -12.99 -2.68
N PHE A 39 19.00 -11.70 -2.37
CA PHE A 39 19.37 -11.18 -1.06
C PHE A 39 18.55 -11.82 0.07
N PHE A 40 17.25 -12.00 -0.09
CA PHE A 40 16.41 -12.64 0.92
C PHE A 40 16.78 -14.10 1.13
N GLU A 41 17.06 -14.85 0.07
CA GLU A 41 17.49 -16.23 0.14
C GLU A 41 18.84 -16.38 0.84
N GLU A 42 19.81 -15.50 0.56
CA GLU A 42 21.12 -15.48 1.23
C GLU A 42 21.01 -15.19 2.73
N HIS A 43 20.02 -14.40 3.15
CA HIS A 43 19.83 -14.02 4.55
C HIS A 43 18.75 -14.84 5.27
N ASN A 44 18.18 -15.85 4.62
CA ASN A 44 17.07 -16.66 5.14
C ASN A 44 15.88 -15.79 5.60
N ILE A 45 15.53 -14.78 4.82
CA ILE A 45 14.38 -13.91 5.05
C ILE A 45 13.23 -14.41 4.17
N PRO A 46 12.10 -14.83 4.74
CA PRO A 46 10.88 -15.13 3.98
C PRO A 46 10.35 -13.89 3.29
N TYR A 47 9.76 -14.05 2.11
CA TYR A 47 9.23 -12.94 1.32
C TYR A 47 7.94 -13.35 0.59
N ALA A 48 7.23 -12.37 0.08
CA ALA A 48 6.08 -12.59 -0.79
C ALA A 48 6.03 -11.57 -1.93
N PHE A 49 5.30 -11.95 -2.98
CA PHE A 49 4.99 -11.14 -4.14
C PHE A 49 3.52 -10.77 -4.12
N VAL A 50 3.22 -9.49 -4.24
CA VAL A 50 1.84 -8.97 -4.28
C VAL A 50 1.49 -8.60 -5.72
N SER A 51 0.47 -9.26 -6.25
CA SER A 51 -0.10 -8.99 -7.56
C SER A 51 -1.54 -8.48 -7.41
N GLU A 52 -2.19 -8.15 -8.52
CA GLU A 52 -3.61 -7.78 -8.54
C GLU A 52 -4.55 -8.95 -8.23
N GLN A 53 -4.03 -10.18 -8.17
CA GLN A 53 -4.83 -11.40 -7.98
C GLN A 53 -4.58 -12.06 -6.63
N THR A 54 -3.35 -12.02 -6.14
CA THR A 54 -2.97 -12.78 -4.95
C THR A 54 -1.64 -12.28 -4.36
N ILE A 55 -1.35 -12.79 -3.16
CA ILE A 55 -0.05 -12.71 -2.50
C ILE A 55 0.59 -14.09 -2.59
N ALA A 56 1.67 -14.24 -3.37
CA ALA A 56 2.41 -15.50 -3.49
C ALA A 56 3.61 -15.48 -2.53
N VAL A 57 3.69 -16.43 -1.61
CA VAL A 57 4.76 -16.51 -0.59
C VAL A 57 5.93 -17.38 -1.04
N SER A 58 7.13 -17.06 -0.56
CA SER A 58 8.33 -17.87 -0.81
C SER A 58 8.27 -19.25 -0.13
N GLU A 59 7.64 -19.29 1.04
CA GLU A 59 7.50 -20.50 1.85
C GLU A 59 6.38 -20.34 2.88
N ARG A 60 5.89 -21.47 3.39
CA ARG A 60 4.84 -21.49 4.40
C ARG A 60 5.44 -21.63 5.79
N LEU A 61 5.39 -20.56 6.57
CA LEU A 61 5.84 -20.54 7.95
C LEU A 61 4.69 -20.10 8.87
N PRO A 62 4.46 -20.76 10.01
CA PRO A 62 3.31 -20.46 10.88
C PRO A 62 3.20 -18.99 11.29
N TRP A 63 4.32 -18.32 11.54
CA TRP A 63 4.33 -16.91 11.93
C TRP A 63 4.10 -15.95 10.75
N VAL A 64 4.48 -16.32 9.51
CA VAL A 64 4.15 -15.57 8.28
C VAL A 64 2.67 -15.69 8.00
N GLU A 65 2.09 -16.89 8.20
CA GLU A 65 0.65 -17.11 8.06
C GLU A 65 -0.16 -16.23 9.02
N VAL A 66 0.30 -16.04 10.26
CA VAL A 66 -0.35 -15.14 11.23
C VAL A 66 -0.34 -13.70 10.73
N VAL A 67 0.78 -13.21 10.18
CA VAL A 67 0.91 -11.85 9.65
C VAL A 67 0.00 -11.64 8.44
N LEU A 68 -0.13 -12.64 7.57
CA LEU A 68 -0.92 -12.54 6.34
C LEU A 68 -2.40 -12.84 6.53
N ALA A 69 -2.79 -13.54 7.59
CA ALA A 69 -4.19 -13.93 7.85
C ALA A 69 -5.16 -12.74 7.91
N GLU A 70 -4.66 -11.58 8.34
CA GLU A 70 -5.45 -10.34 8.40
C GLU A 70 -5.65 -9.70 7.02
N ILE A 71 -4.81 -10.04 6.02
CA ILE A 71 -4.83 -9.43 4.69
C ILE A 71 -5.49 -10.38 3.68
N LEU A 72 -5.00 -11.62 3.61
CA LEU A 72 -5.44 -12.63 2.67
C LEU A 72 -5.27 -14.03 3.28
N PRO A 73 -6.35 -14.75 3.62
CA PRO A 73 -6.27 -16.02 4.33
C PRO A 73 -5.74 -17.18 3.47
N GLU A 74 -5.82 -17.09 2.15
CA GLU A 74 -5.33 -18.12 1.22
C GLU A 74 -4.32 -17.52 0.23
N HIS A 75 -3.12 -18.08 0.19
CA HIS A 75 -2.06 -17.64 -0.71
C HIS A 75 -1.22 -18.82 -1.21
N PRO A 76 -0.81 -18.82 -2.50
CA PRO A 76 0.04 -19.86 -3.07
C PRO A 76 1.49 -19.74 -2.59
N ILE A 77 2.21 -20.88 -2.61
CA ILE A 77 3.66 -20.90 -2.47
C ILE A 77 4.25 -20.93 -3.88
N ASP A 78 4.89 -19.87 -4.33
CA ASP A 78 5.56 -19.82 -5.63
C ASP A 78 6.71 -18.80 -5.62
N LYS A 79 7.95 -19.28 -5.51
CA LYS A 79 9.17 -18.45 -5.58
C LYS A 79 9.43 -17.86 -6.96
N ASP A 80 8.82 -18.41 -7.98
CA ASP A 80 8.97 -17.99 -9.38
C ASP A 80 7.76 -17.21 -9.90
N TYR A 81 6.84 -16.83 -9.01
CA TYR A 81 5.60 -16.13 -9.35
C TYR A 81 5.84 -14.92 -10.25
N PHE A 82 6.82 -14.08 -9.91
CA PHE A 82 7.16 -12.86 -10.66
C PHE A 82 7.66 -13.11 -12.09
N LYS A 83 8.08 -14.33 -12.42
CA LYS A 83 8.50 -14.69 -13.79
C LYS A 83 7.33 -14.86 -14.74
N LYS A 84 6.11 -15.05 -14.20
CA LYS A 84 4.88 -15.34 -14.96
C LYS A 84 3.81 -14.27 -14.76
N HIS A 85 3.91 -13.47 -13.69
CA HIS A 85 2.91 -12.48 -13.29
C HIS A 85 3.55 -11.14 -13.02
N GLU A 86 2.79 -10.06 -13.24
CA GLU A 86 3.20 -8.72 -12.80
C GLU A 86 3.13 -8.66 -11.26
N VAL A 87 4.16 -8.11 -10.65
CA VAL A 87 4.26 -7.92 -9.20
C VAL A 87 4.36 -6.42 -8.95
N TYR A 88 3.53 -5.91 -8.06
CA TYR A 88 3.46 -4.48 -7.78
C TYR A 88 4.16 -4.10 -6.48
N GLN A 89 4.34 -5.08 -5.60
CA GLN A 89 4.95 -4.92 -4.29
C GLN A 89 5.59 -6.24 -3.86
N MET A 90 6.68 -6.16 -3.12
CA MET A 90 7.18 -7.30 -2.36
C MET A 90 6.93 -7.10 -0.87
N LEU A 91 6.77 -8.19 -0.14
CA LEU A 91 6.80 -8.20 1.32
C LEU A 91 8.06 -8.91 1.78
N GLY A 92 8.75 -8.34 2.78
CA GLY A 92 9.82 -9.01 3.50
C GLY A 92 9.37 -9.30 4.93
N PHE A 93 9.60 -10.54 5.39
CA PHE A 93 9.20 -10.94 6.74
C PHE A 93 10.43 -11.06 7.65
N TYR A 94 10.68 -10.03 8.46
CA TYR A 94 11.84 -9.96 9.34
C TYR A 94 11.63 -8.96 10.49
N PRO A 95 12.33 -9.16 11.64
CA PRO A 95 12.23 -8.26 12.78
C PRO A 95 12.94 -6.93 12.52
N GLN A 96 12.50 -5.89 13.20
CA GLN A 96 12.97 -4.49 13.05
C GLN A 96 14.50 -4.31 13.07
N LYS A 97 15.23 -5.15 13.80
CA LYS A 97 16.70 -5.09 13.87
C LYS A 97 17.42 -5.28 12.52
N GLN A 98 16.72 -5.75 11.50
CA GLN A 98 17.24 -5.95 10.14
C GLN A 98 16.86 -4.81 9.18
N ASP A 99 16.11 -3.77 9.64
CA ASP A 99 15.62 -2.70 8.78
C ASP A 99 16.73 -2.01 8.00
N ASP A 100 17.80 -1.58 8.67
CA ASP A 100 18.89 -0.86 8.03
C ASP A 100 19.58 -1.69 6.93
N LEU A 101 19.77 -3.00 7.20
CA LEU A 101 20.38 -3.92 6.25
C LEU A 101 19.51 -4.10 4.99
N VAL A 102 18.21 -4.34 5.21
CA VAL A 102 17.26 -4.58 4.11
C VAL A 102 16.99 -3.30 3.35
N ALA A 103 16.82 -2.16 4.04
CA ALA A 103 16.59 -0.86 3.42
C ALA A 103 17.77 -0.44 2.53
N ALA A 104 19.00 -0.63 2.99
CA ALA A 104 20.21 -0.33 2.20
C ALA A 104 20.27 -1.18 0.92
N ARG A 105 19.88 -2.46 0.98
CA ARG A 105 19.84 -3.33 -0.20
C ARG A 105 18.69 -2.97 -1.14
N ALA A 106 17.50 -2.70 -0.60
CA ALA A 106 16.34 -2.28 -1.37
C ALA A 106 16.62 -1.00 -2.16
N GLN A 107 17.23 0.00 -1.52
CA GLN A 107 17.61 1.25 -2.17
C GLN A 107 18.57 1.04 -3.36
N GLN A 108 19.54 0.13 -3.25
CA GLN A 108 20.42 -0.21 -4.37
C GLN A 108 19.66 -0.81 -5.56
N SER A 109 18.53 -1.45 -5.30
CA SER A 109 17.63 -2.00 -6.34
C SER A 109 16.55 -0.98 -6.79
N GLY A 110 16.60 0.27 -6.32
CA GLY A 110 15.60 1.30 -6.62
C GLY A 110 14.25 1.07 -5.93
N LEU A 111 14.28 0.43 -4.77
CA LEU A 111 13.10 0.17 -3.93
C LEU A 111 13.20 0.94 -2.62
N LYS A 112 12.07 1.35 -2.08
CA LYS A 112 11.91 1.85 -0.72
C LYS A 112 11.21 0.82 0.16
N THR A 113 11.50 0.87 1.46
CA THR A 113 10.90 -0.02 2.47
C THR A 113 9.97 0.76 3.38
N ILE A 114 8.81 0.19 3.71
CA ILE A 114 7.84 0.75 4.66
C ILE A 114 7.43 -0.36 5.63
N ARG A 115 7.81 -0.21 6.90
CA ARG A 115 7.38 -1.15 7.95
C ARG A 115 5.95 -0.85 8.38
N TRP A 116 5.09 -1.85 8.28
CA TRP A 116 3.69 -1.77 8.70
C TRP A 116 3.35 -2.73 9.84
N HIS A 117 4.16 -3.78 10.05
CA HIS A 117 3.99 -4.76 11.11
C HIS A 117 5.35 -5.06 11.78
N GLU A 118 5.36 -5.55 13.03
CA GLU A 118 6.60 -5.89 13.74
C GLU A 118 7.51 -6.86 12.98
N GLN A 119 6.89 -7.74 12.18
CA GLN A 119 7.57 -8.77 11.41
C GLN A 119 7.43 -8.60 9.89
N SER A 120 6.86 -7.49 9.41
CA SER A 120 6.65 -7.31 7.97
C SER A 120 6.94 -5.90 7.48
N VAL A 121 7.51 -5.84 6.29
CA VAL A 121 7.91 -4.61 5.59
C VAL A 121 7.48 -4.69 4.14
N ASP A 122 6.85 -3.64 3.65
CA ASP A 122 6.57 -3.43 2.24
C ASP A 122 7.83 -2.98 1.50
N MET A 123 8.00 -3.46 0.27
CA MET A 123 8.98 -2.96 -0.69
C MET A 123 8.27 -2.48 -1.93
N LEU A 124 8.46 -1.22 -2.24
CA LEU A 124 7.78 -0.49 -3.29
C LEU A 124 8.82 0.16 -4.20
N ASP A 125 8.46 0.41 -5.45
CA ASP A 125 9.30 1.24 -6.32
C ASP A 125 9.56 2.60 -5.67
N GLU A 126 10.80 3.04 -5.64
CA GLU A 126 11.20 4.30 -4.99
C GLU A 126 10.48 5.52 -5.61
N GLN A 127 10.21 5.47 -6.90
CA GLN A 127 9.53 6.54 -7.65
C GLN A 127 8.00 6.44 -7.55
N GLY A 128 7.48 5.37 -6.96
CA GLY A 128 6.05 5.18 -6.82
C GLY A 128 5.46 5.98 -5.65
N SER A 129 4.37 6.70 -5.92
CA SER A 129 3.58 7.38 -4.88
C SER A 129 2.08 7.21 -5.12
N LYS A 130 1.26 7.53 -4.11
CA LYS A 130 -0.21 7.47 -4.20
C LYS A 130 -0.78 8.60 -5.08
N ALA A 131 -0.15 9.76 -5.08
CA ALA A 131 -0.66 10.95 -5.74
C ALA A 131 -0.86 10.82 -7.26
N PRO A 132 0.08 10.27 -8.07
CA PRO A 132 -0.15 10.03 -9.50
C PRO A 132 -1.31 9.07 -9.78
N GLY A 133 -1.49 8.06 -8.93
CA GLY A 133 -2.62 7.13 -9.07
C GLY A 133 -3.97 7.81 -8.85
N ILE A 134 -4.08 8.61 -7.80
CA ILE A 134 -5.28 9.41 -7.53
C ILE A 134 -5.53 10.36 -8.72
N ALA A 135 -4.52 11.10 -9.17
CA ALA A 135 -4.65 12.01 -10.31
C ALA A 135 -5.20 11.30 -11.57
N THR A 136 -4.71 10.09 -11.85
CA THR A 136 -5.20 9.27 -12.97
C THR A 136 -6.68 8.88 -12.79
N ALA A 137 -7.06 8.44 -11.58
CA ALA A 137 -8.43 8.02 -11.30
C ALA A 137 -9.43 9.19 -11.41
N ILE A 138 -9.14 10.32 -10.77
CA ILE A 138 -10.04 11.47 -10.77
C ILE A 138 -10.12 12.15 -12.14
N ALA A 139 -9.02 12.17 -12.91
CA ALA A 139 -9.04 12.67 -14.29
C ALA A 139 -10.01 11.84 -15.17
N ARG A 140 -10.06 10.52 -14.97
CA ARG A 140 -11.00 9.63 -15.67
C ARG A 140 -12.45 9.91 -15.35
N LEU A 141 -12.73 10.40 -14.13
CA LEU A 141 -14.06 10.83 -13.69
C LEU A 141 -14.41 12.26 -14.07
N GLY A 142 -13.49 13.04 -14.57
CA GLY A 142 -13.68 14.47 -14.82
C GLY A 142 -13.83 15.29 -13.53
N ILE A 143 -13.28 14.80 -12.41
CA ILE A 143 -13.30 15.48 -11.11
C ILE A 143 -12.01 16.32 -10.99
N ASP A 144 -12.13 17.51 -10.41
CA ASP A 144 -10.98 18.34 -10.09
C ASP A 144 -10.34 17.89 -8.75
N MET A 145 -9.03 17.89 -8.63
CA MET A 145 -8.31 17.47 -7.41
C MET A 145 -8.78 18.26 -6.17
N LYS A 146 -9.13 19.53 -6.34
CA LYS A 146 -9.66 20.38 -5.27
C LYS A 146 -10.98 19.89 -4.67
N ASP A 147 -11.73 19.06 -5.42
CA ASP A 147 -13.03 18.51 -5.02
C ASP A 147 -12.89 17.09 -4.45
N VAL A 148 -11.66 16.63 -4.23
CA VAL A 148 -11.33 15.30 -3.67
C VAL A 148 -11.05 15.44 -2.18
N MET A 149 -11.68 14.58 -1.38
CA MET A 149 -11.36 14.35 0.03
C MET A 149 -10.63 13.01 0.19
N ALA A 150 -9.59 12.98 1.01
CA ALA A 150 -8.85 11.76 1.33
C ALA A 150 -8.69 11.56 2.84
N PHE A 151 -8.69 10.28 3.26
CA PHE A 151 -8.41 9.87 4.63
C PHE A 151 -7.08 9.12 4.68
N GLY A 152 -6.31 9.30 5.76
CA GLY A 152 -5.04 8.61 5.96
C GLY A 152 -4.57 8.60 7.41
N ASP A 153 -3.62 7.73 7.70
CA ASP A 153 -3.06 7.55 9.05
C ASP A 153 -1.52 7.40 9.07
N GLY A 154 -0.91 7.07 7.93
CA GLY A 154 0.50 6.76 7.78
C GLY A 154 1.35 7.86 7.15
N LEU A 155 2.68 7.73 7.29
CA LEU A 155 3.64 8.64 6.64
C LEU A 155 3.58 8.58 5.11
N ASN A 156 3.17 7.44 4.56
CA ASN A 156 2.97 7.22 3.14
C ASN A 156 1.74 7.96 2.56
N ASP A 157 0.89 8.54 3.43
CA ASP A 157 -0.27 9.33 3.02
C ASP A 157 0.01 10.83 2.92
N ILE A 158 1.15 11.31 3.45
CA ILE A 158 1.47 12.74 3.50
C ILE A 158 1.39 13.41 2.12
N GLU A 159 1.98 12.80 1.09
CA GLU A 159 1.93 13.34 -0.27
C GLU A 159 0.49 13.40 -0.81
N MET A 160 -0.31 12.38 -0.53
CA MET A 160 -1.74 12.35 -0.87
C MET A 160 -2.49 13.51 -0.20
N MET A 161 -2.31 13.71 1.12
CA MET A 161 -2.95 14.79 1.87
C MET A 161 -2.60 16.17 1.32
N GLN A 162 -1.35 16.37 0.88
CA GLN A 162 -0.88 17.64 0.31
C GLN A 162 -1.38 17.88 -1.13
N THR A 163 -1.93 16.86 -1.78
CA THR A 163 -2.34 16.90 -3.18
C THR A 163 -3.85 17.08 -3.33
N VAL A 164 -4.66 16.46 -2.48
CA VAL A 164 -6.13 16.55 -2.52
C VAL A 164 -6.65 17.89 -2.02
N GLY A 165 -7.92 18.21 -2.37
CA GLY A 165 -8.56 19.45 -1.93
C GLY A 165 -8.89 19.48 -0.44
N PHE A 166 -9.07 18.32 0.21
CA PHE A 166 -9.32 18.23 1.64
C PHE A 166 -8.74 16.94 2.24
N GLY A 167 -7.72 17.07 3.06
CA GLY A 167 -7.07 15.95 3.73
C GLY A 167 -7.61 15.72 5.13
N VAL A 168 -7.96 14.46 5.47
CA VAL A 168 -8.44 14.05 6.78
C VAL A 168 -7.48 13.04 7.40
N GLY A 169 -6.89 13.38 8.54
CA GLY A 169 -6.04 12.47 9.33
C GLY A 169 -6.86 11.67 10.33
N MET A 170 -6.59 10.36 10.41
CA MET A 170 -7.19 9.51 11.44
C MET A 170 -6.66 9.86 12.84
N GLY A 171 -7.51 9.74 13.86
CA GLY A 171 -7.16 10.04 15.25
C GLY A 171 -6.00 9.20 15.81
N ASN A 172 -5.84 7.97 15.33
CA ASN A 172 -4.69 7.09 15.61
C ASN A 172 -3.50 7.30 14.66
N GLY A 173 -3.59 8.23 13.69
CA GLY A 173 -2.53 8.50 12.71
C GLY A 173 -1.26 9.12 13.30
N ARG A 174 -0.20 9.09 12.49
CA ARG A 174 1.12 9.63 12.86
C ARG A 174 1.09 11.15 13.08
N PRO A 175 1.87 11.67 14.06
CA PRO A 175 1.92 13.12 14.32
C PRO A 175 2.30 13.95 13.10
N GLU A 176 3.22 13.44 12.26
CA GLU A 176 3.70 14.12 11.05
C GLU A 176 2.59 14.24 10.00
N LEU A 177 1.73 13.23 9.88
CA LEU A 177 0.55 13.29 9.01
C LEU A 177 -0.45 14.32 9.55
N LYS A 178 -0.73 14.27 10.86
CA LYS A 178 -1.67 15.21 11.52
C LYS A 178 -1.26 16.66 11.37
N ALA A 179 0.01 16.93 11.16
CA ALA A 179 0.53 18.30 10.97
C ALA A 179 0.23 18.88 9.56
N VAL A 180 -0.19 18.06 8.60
CA VAL A 180 -0.39 18.47 7.20
C VAL A 180 -1.83 18.30 6.70
N VAL A 181 -2.75 17.82 7.54
CA VAL A 181 -4.16 17.61 7.17
C VAL A 181 -5.04 18.79 7.56
N ASP A 182 -6.17 18.92 6.89
CA ASP A 182 -7.16 19.97 7.15
C ASP A 182 -8.06 19.66 8.36
N TYR A 183 -8.29 18.36 8.63
CA TYR A 183 -9.15 17.90 9.71
C TYR A 183 -8.61 16.60 10.32
N ILE A 184 -8.81 16.41 11.63
CA ILE A 184 -8.50 15.16 12.32
C ILE A 184 -9.82 14.53 12.78
N CYS A 185 -10.16 13.37 12.22
CA CYS A 185 -11.33 12.60 12.62
C CYS A 185 -11.03 11.70 13.84
N PRO A 186 -12.02 11.05 14.46
CA PRO A 186 -11.80 10.06 15.50
C PRO A 186 -10.89 8.90 15.06
N THR A 187 -10.53 8.02 16.00
CA THR A 187 -9.69 6.84 15.71
C THR A 187 -10.45 5.78 14.91
N VAL A 188 -9.71 4.78 14.39
CA VAL A 188 -10.34 3.66 13.67
C VAL A 188 -11.29 2.87 14.58
N GLU A 189 -10.95 2.71 15.87
CA GLU A 189 -11.79 2.04 16.87
C GLU A 189 -13.09 2.81 17.19
N GLU A 190 -13.14 4.09 16.85
CA GLU A 190 -14.28 4.98 17.03
C GLU A 190 -15.04 5.24 15.71
N ASP A 191 -14.95 4.34 14.74
CA ASP A 191 -15.52 4.53 13.40
C ASP A 191 -15.10 5.85 12.74
N GLY A 192 -13.82 6.19 12.83
CA GLY A 192 -13.29 7.51 12.53
C GLY A 192 -13.64 8.05 11.15
N VAL A 193 -13.63 7.23 10.10
CA VAL A 193 -14.02 7.66 8.74
C VAL A 193 -15.49 8.06 8.71
N PHE A 194 -16.38 7.21 9.21
CA PHE A 194 -17.83 7.48 9.25
C PHE A 194 -18.15 8.73 10.06
N ASN A 195 -17.63 8.81 11.27
CA ASN A 195 -17.84 9.95 12.17
C ASN A 195 -17.19 11.24 11.62
N GLY A 196 -16.07 11.13 10.93
CA GLY A 196 -15.43 12.24 10.23
C GLY A 196 -16.31 12.79 9.11
N LEU A 197 -16.81 11.93 8.23
CA LEU A 197 -17.72 12.32 7.14
C LEU A 197 -19.00 12.95 7.67
N LYS A 198 -19.56 12.42 8.76
CA LYS A 198 -20.75 12.97 9.40
C LYS A 198 -20.48 14.33 10.03
N ALA A 199 -19.38 14.50 10.76
CA ALA A 199 -18.99 15.78 11.36
C ALA A 199 -18.74 16.89 10.33
N LEU A 200 -18.27 16.52 9.13
CA LEU A 200 -18.03 17.41 8.00
C LEU A 200 -19.30 17.65 7.15
N GLY A 201 -20.43 17.00 7.48
CA GLY A 201 -21.69 17.16 6.75
C GLY A 201 -21.68 16.54 5.35
N VAL A 202 -20.80 15.58 5.09
CA VAL A 202 -20.73 14.86 3.81
C VAL A 202 -21.79 13.76 3.73
N ILE A 203 -22.13 13.17 4.88
CA ILE A 203 -23.18 12.16 5.04
C ILE A 203 -24.09 12.52 6.22
N ASP A 204 -25.32 11.95 6.24
CA ASP A 204 -26.33 12.13 7.31
C ASP A 204 -26.02 11.30 8.58
#